data_c188fa02d1b98f99dd608ddaaf6f1e09
#
_entry.id   c188fa02d1b98f99dd608ddaaf6f1e09
#
_cell.length_a   1.000
_cell.length_b   1.000
_cell.length_c   1.000
_cell.angle_alpha   90.00
_cell.angle_beta   90.00
_cell.angle_gamma   90.00
#
_symmetry.space_group_name_H-M   'P 1'
#
loop_
_entity.id
_entity.type
_entity.pdbx_description
1 polymer ?
#
loop_
_entity_poly.entity_id
_entity_poly.type
_entity_poly.pdbx_seq_one_letter_code
_entity_poly.pdbx_strand_id
1 'polypeptide(L)'
;MNSNELEKGEINMDTPKVFESEYRFCLILWEHEPIKSSELVNLCKEQLGWKPTTTYTVIKRLSERGVLKNENTIVSSLVSKDEVQASEINEMVKKTFEGSLPAFIAAFSSRKSISS
;
A
#
# COMPACT_ATOMS: atom_id res chain seq x y z
N MET A 1 -23.53 7.72 -11.96
CA MET A 1 -22.70 7.32 -10.85
C MET A 1 -23.34 7.65 -9.53
N ASN A 2 -23.15 6.79 -8.57
CA ASN A 2 -23.78 7.00 -7.28
C ASN A 2 -22.76 7.55 -6.26
N SER A 3 -23.28 7.98 -5.12
CA SER A 3 -22.44 8.56 -4.08
C SER A 3 -21.46 7.55 -3.47
N ASN A 4 -21.78 6.26 -3.54
CA ASN A 4 -20.88 5.25 -2.99
C ASN A 4 -19.55 5.19 -3.72
N GLU A 5 -19.58 5.40 -5.02
CA GLU A 5 -18.34 5.40 -5.80
C GLU A 5 -17.49 6.60 -5.48
N LEU A 6 -18.13 7.75 -5.26
CA LEU A 6 -17.41 8.93 -4.86
C LEU A 6 -16.74 8.74 -3.50
N GLU A 7 -17.49 8.16 -2.58
CA GLU A 7 -16.94 7.90 -1.25
C GLU A 7 -15.76 6.95 -1.30
N LYS A 8 -15.83 5.92 -2.12
CA LYS A 8 -14.72 5.00 -2.29
C LYS A 8 -13.50 5.67 -2.89
N GLY A 9 -13.71 6.61 -3.78
CA GLY A 9 -12.61 7.34 -4.39
C GLY A 9 -11.92 8.26 -3.41
N GLU A 10 -12.64 8.75 -2.41
CA GLU A 10 -12.09 9.65 -1.44
C GLU A 10 -11.38 8.92 -0.30
N ILE A 11 -12.08 8.00 0.36
CA ILE A 11 -11.53 7.28 1.49
C ILE A 11 -12.02 5.84 1.42
N ASN A 12 -11.12 4.95 1.14
CA ASN A 12 -11.46 3.54 1.15
C ASN A 12 -11.03 2.92 2.47
N MET A 13 -12.00 2.83 3.39
CA MET A 13 -11.76 2.29 4.72
C MET A 13 -11.50 0.79 4.69
N ASP A 14 -11.87 0.13 3.58
CA ASP A 14 -11.72 -1.31 3.44
C ASP A 14 -10.42 -1.71 2.74
N THR A 15 -9.55 -0.77 2.48
CA THR A 15 -8.26 -1.08 1.85
C THR A 15 -7.49 -2.03 2.76
N PRO A 16 -7.04 -3.18 2.24
CA PRO A 16 -6.26 -4.12 3.04
C PRO A 16 -5.00 -3.48 3.60
N LYS A 17 -4.62 -3.92 4.80
CA LYS A 17 -3.43 -3.43 5.46
C LYS A 17 -2.17 -3.90 4.73
N VAL A 18 -1.22 -2.99 4.57
CA VAL A 18 0.11 -3.30 4.03
C VAL A 18 1.13 -2.79 5.05
N PHE A 19 1.91 -3.70 5.61
CA PHE A 19 2.93 -3.33 6.59
C PHE A 19 4.16 -2.75 5.90
N GLU A 20 5.01 -2.08 6.67
CA GLU A 20 6.15 -1.36 6.09
C GLU A 20 7.05 -2.22 5.20
N SER A 21 7.43 -3.41 5.65
CA SER A 21 8.28 -4.27 4.83
C SER A 21 7.57 -4.74 3.57
N GLU A 22 6.27 -4.95 3.68
CA GLU A 22 5.44 -5.34 2.55
C GLU A 22 5.24 -4.18 1.58
N TYR A 23 5.22 -2.97 2.10
CA TYR A 23 5.09 -1.79 1.26
C TYR A 23 6.27 -1.67 0.29
N ARG A 24 7.48 -1.97 0.75
CA ARG A 24 8.66 -1.97 -0.11
C ARG A 24 8.52 -2.98 -1.24
N PHE A 25 7.98 -4.15 -0.92
CA PHE A 25 7.67 -5.16 -1.92
C PHE A 25 6.63 -4.63 -2.92
N CYS A 26 5.58 -3.99 -2.41
CA CYS A 26 4.53 -3.45 -3.26
C CYS A 26 5.04 -2.37 -4.21
N LEU A 27 5.99 -1.55 -3.77
CA LEU A 27 6.59 -0.54 -4.66
C LEU A 27 7.22 -1.19 -5.89
N ILE A 28 7.88 -2.32 -5.69
CA ILE A 28 8.48 -3.06 -6.81
C ILE A 28 7.38 -3.62 -7.71
N LEU A 29 6.35 -4.21 -7.10
CA LEU A 29 5.25 -4.77 -7.86
C LEU A 29 4.52 -3.72 -8.68
N TRP A 30 4.19 -2.59 -8.08
CA TRP A 30 3.47 -1.52 -8.78
C TRP A 30 4.25 -0.98 -9.99
N GLU A 31 5.57 -1.00 -9.93
CA GLU A 31 6.39 -0.54 -11.05
C GLU A 31 6.48 -1.55 -12.19
N HIS A 32 6.29 -2.83 -11.90
CA HIS A 32 6.56 -3.88 -12.88
C HIS A 32 5.36 -4.74 -13.24
N GLU A 33 4.21 -4.53 -12.63
CA GLU A 33 3.06 -5.38 -12.86
C GLU A 33 2.45 -5.22 -14.25
N PRO A 34 1.87 -6.28 -14.83
CA PRO A 34 1.89 -7.64 -14.32
C PRO A 34 3.25 -8.29 -14.54
N ILE A 35 3.66 -9.14 -13.60
CA ILE A 35 5.01 -9.69 -13.64
C ILE A 35 4.98 -11.15 -13.17
N LYS A 36 5.83 -11.98 -13.78
CA LYS A 36 5.96 -13.37 -13.34
C LYS A 36 6.54 -13.42 -11.94
N SER A 37 6.04 -14.33 -11.12
CA SER A 37 6.52 -14.45 -9.75
C SER A 37 8.03 -14.72 -9.69
N SER A 38 8.57 -15.49 -10.64
CA SER A 38 10.01 -15.74 -10.67
C SER A 38 10.83 -14.48 -10.95
N GLU A 39 10.31 -13.60 -11.78
CA GLU A 39 10.99 -12.33 -12.06
C GLU A 39 10.88 -11.40 -10.85
N LEU A 40 9.74 -11.41 -10.20
CA LEU A 40 9.53 -10.61 -8.99
C LEU A 40 10.47 -11.07 -7.88
N VAL A 41 10.68 -12.38 -7.76
CA VAL A 41 11.64 -12.92 -6.80
C VAL A 41 13.04 -12.37 -7.06
N ASN A 42 13.45 -12.31 -8.32
CA ASN A 42 14.76 -11.77 -8.66
C ASN A 42 14.90 -10.30 -8.31
N LEU A 43 13.85 -9.51 -8.57
CA LEU A 43 13.86 -8.09 -8.24
C LEU A 43 13.92 -7.87 -6.73
N CYS A 44 13.17 -8.65 -5.97
CA CYS A 44 13.18 -8.53 -4.52
C CYS A 44 14.54 -8.95 -3.95
N LYS A 45 15.18 -9.93 -4.55
CA LYS A 45 16.52 -10.32 -4.14
C LYS A 45 17.50 -9.18 -4.37
N GLU A 46 17.45 -8.56 -5.53
CA GLU A 46 18.35 -7.46 -5.86
C GLU A 46 18.09 -6.21 -5.03
N GLN A 47 16.84 -5.83 -4.89
CA GLN A 47 16.49 -4.55 -4.29
C GLN A 47 16.25 -4.61 -2.79
N LEU A 48 15.80 -5.74 -2.27
CA LEU A 48 15.48 -5.88 -0.85
C LEU A 48 16.38 -6.88 -0.12
N GLY A 49 17.18 -7.63 -0.85
CA GLY A 49 18.02 -8.67 -0.25
C GLY A 49 17.22 -9.87 0.23
N TRP A 50 16.02 -10.06 -0.30
CA TRP A 50 15.15 -11.14 0.14
C TRP A 50 15.50 -12.47 -0.50
N LYS A 51 15.43 -13.54 0.31
CA LYS A 51 15.54 -14.88 -0.21
C LYS A 51 14.27 -15.22 -0.98
N PRO A 52 14.36 -16.15 -1.98
CA PRO A 52 13.15 -16.54 -2.72
C PRO A 52 11.99 -16.98 -1.84
N THR A 53 12.29 -17.74 -0.77
CA THR A 53 11.24 -18.20 0.14
C THR A 53 10.52 -17.05 0.81
N THR A 54 11.25 -16.00 1.16
CA THR A 54 10.66 -14.81 1.75
C THR A 54 9.68 -14.15 0.79
N THR A 55 10.10 -13.98 -0.47
CA THR A 55 9.24 -13.36 -1.48
C THR A 55 7.98 -14.18 -1.72
N TYR A 56 8.11 -15.49 -1.86
CA TYR A 56 6.91 -16.34 -2.07
C TYR A 56 5.98 -16.30 -0.87
N THR A 57 6.53 -16.24 0.34
CA THR A 57 5.72 -16.14 1.55
C THR A 57 4.94 -14.82 1.57
N VAL A 58 5.59 -13.72 1.17
CA VAL A 58 4.93 -12.41 1.13
C VAL A 58 3.85 -12.39 0.05
N ILE A 59 4.14 -12.95 -1.12
CA ILE A 59 3.14 -13.04 -2.19
C ILE A 59 1.90 -13.76 -1.70
N LYS A 60 2.08 -14.90 -1.03
CA LYS A 60 0.97 -15.68 -0.51
C LYS A 60 0.18 -14.88 0.53
N ARG A 61 0.89 -14.27 1.46
CA ARG A 61 0.27 -13.51 2.54
C ARG A 61 -0.55 -12.33 2.00
N LEU A 62 0.02 -11.59 1.06
CA LEU A 62 -0.67 -10.46 0.48
C LEU A 62 -1.84 -10.90 -0.41
N SER A 63 -1.70 -12.04 -1.06
CA SER A 63 -2.79 -12.61 -1.83
C SER A 63 -3.97 -12.95 -0.91
N GLU A 64 -3.69 -13.55 0.24
CA GLU A 64 -4.73 -13.90 1.21
C GLU A 64 -5.44 -12.67 1.78
N ARG A 65 -4.72 -11.56 1.90
CA ARG A 65 -5.31 -10.32 2.40
C ARG A 65 -6.01 -9.49 1.32
N GLY A 66 -5.92 -9.91 0.06
CA GLY A 66 -6.57 -9.17 -1.02
C GLY A 66 -5.77 -8.00 -1.55
N VAL A 67 -4.47 -7.94 -1.27
CA VAL A 67 -3.61 -6.86 -1.76
C VAL A 67 -3.18 -7.10 -3.20
N LEU A 68 -2.95 -8.37 -3.55
CA LEU A 68 -2.54 -8.75 -4.88
C LEU A 68 -3.18 -10.07 -5.27
N LYS A 69 -3.03 -10.43 -6.53
CA LYS A 69 -3.43 -11.75 -7.02
C LYS A 69 -2.26 -12.37 -7.75
N ASN A 70 -2.19 -13.70 -7.67
CA ASN A 70 -1.18 -14.49 -8.37
C ASN A 70 -1.94 -15.55 -9.16
N GLU A 71 -2.08 -15.32 -10.46
CA GLU A 71 -2.81 -16.23 -11.33
C GLU A 71 -1.87 -16.75 -12.39
N ASN A 72 -1.72 -18.08 -12.43
CA ASN A 72 -0.82 -18.72 -13.40
C ASN A 72 0.58 -18.12 -13.34
N THR A 73 1.08 -17.92 -12.14
CA THR A 73 2.38 -17.34 -11.84
C THR A 73 2.54 -15.86 -12.25
N ILE A 74 1.47 -15.23 -12.67
CA ILE A 74 1.50 -13.79 -12.98
C ILE A 74 0.93 -13.04 -11.79
N VAL A 75 1.71 -12.11 -11.25
CA VAL A 75 1.36 -11.33 -10.06
C VAL A 75 0.95 -9.93 -10.49
N SER A 76 -0.17 -9.47 -9.95
CA SER A 76 -0.63 -8.09 -10.17
C SER A 76 -1.34 -7.61 -8.91
N SER A 77 -1.32 -6.30 -8.71
CA SER A 77 -1.94 -5.73 -7.51
C SER A 77 -3.45 -5.62 -7.66
N LEU A 78 -4.13 -5.70 -6.52
CA LEU A 78 -5.57 -5.47 -6.43
C LEU A 78 -5.88 -4.12 -5.80
N VAL A 79 -4.85 -3.48 -5.24
CA VAL A 79 -4.98 -2.15 -4.66
C VAL A 79 -3.87 -1.28 -5.25
N SER A 80 -4.14 0.00 -5.39
CA SER A 80 -3.16 0.94 -5.93
C SER A 80 -2.28 1.51 -4.82
N LYS A 81 -1.16 2.08 -5.24
CA LYS A 81 -0.30 2.80 -4.32
C LYS A 81 -1.05 3.93 -3.63
N ASP A 82 -1.86 4.67 -4.40
CA ASP A 82 -2.64 5.78 -3.84
C ASP A 82 -3.64 5.30 -2.80
N GLU A 83 -4.29 4.17 -3.04
CA GLU A 83 -5.22 3.61 -2.07
C GLU A 83 -4.53 3.24 -0.76
N VAL A 84 -3.36 2.62 -0.86
CA VAL A 84 -2.60 2.24 0.33
C VAL A 84 -2.14 3.48 1.09
N GLN A 85 -1.65 4.49 0.37
CA GLN A 85 -1.20 5.73 1.01
C GLN A 85 -2.36 6.44 1.70
N ALA A 86 -3.51 6.52 1.06
CA ALA A 86 -4.70 7.15 1.65
C ALA A 86 -5.15 6.42 2.90
N SER A 87 -5.09 5.09 2.86
CA SER A 87 -5.46 4.27 4.01
C SER A 87 -4.53 4.51 5.20
N GLU A 88 -3.24 4.66 4.94
CA GLU A 88 -2.28 4.93 6.02
C GLU A 88 -2.51 6.30 6.64
N ILE A 89 -2.79 7.30 5.84
CA ILE A 89 -3.09 8.62 6.36
C ILE A 89 -4.36 8.58 7.21
N ASN A 90 -5.37 7.88 6.73
CA ASN A 90 -6.63 7.76 7.45
C ASN A 90 -6.43 7.08 8.81
N GLU A 91 -5.60 6.04 8.85
CA GLU A 91 -5.27 5.36 10.09
C GLU A 91 -4.58 6.30 11.07
N MET A 92 -3.63 7.07 10.56
CA MET A 92 -2.90 8.03 11.37
C MET A 92 -3.83 9.09 11.96
N VAL A 93 -4.74 9.61 11.13
CA VAL A 93 -5.70 10.62 11.59
C VAL A 93 -6.59 10.05 12.70
N LYS A 94 -7.05 8.81 12.54
CA LYS A 94 -7.88 8.18 13.55
C LYS A 94 -7.15 8.01 14.87
N LYS A 95 -5.91 7.58 14.82
CA LYS A 95 -5.14 7.31 16.03
C LYS A 95 -4.61 8.55 16.71
N THR A 96 -4.13 9.50 15.91
CA THR A 96 -3.38 10.64 16.43
C THR A 96 -4.22 11.88 16.62
N PHE A 97 -5.19 12.10 15.75
CA PHE A 97 -5.98 13.32 15.74
C PHE A 97 -7.47 13.06 15.95
N GLU A 98 -7.79 11.92 16.53
CA GLU A 98 -9.17 11.55 16.87
C GLU A 98 -10.13 11.66 15.68
N GLY A 99 -9.64 11.32 14.49
CA GLY A 99 -10.45 11.34 13.32
C GLY A 99 -10.56 12.69 12.64
N SER A 100 -9.86 13.70 13.14
CA SER A 100 -9.96 15.06 12.56
C SER A 100 -8.89 15.31 11.52
N LEU A 101 -9.27 15.27 10.27
CA LEU A 101 -8.37 15.59 9.17
C LEU A 101 -7.93 17.06 9.21
N PRO A 102 -8.82 18.04 9.53
CA PRO A 102 -8.37 19.42 9.69
C PRO A 102 -7.28 19.57 10.74
N ALA A 103 -7.38 18.87 11.86
CA ALA A 103 -6.35 18.94 12.90
C ALA A 103 -5.02 18.41 12.40
N PHE A 104 -5.04 17.31 11.64
CA PHE A 104 -3.86 16.74 11.04
C PHE A 104 -3.18 17.76 10.11
N ILE A 105 -3.95 18.37 9.24
CA ILE A 105 -3.45 19.33 8.27
C ILE A 105 -2.90 20.58 8.98
N ALA A 106 -3.61 21.05 9.99
CA ALA A 106 -3.17 22.20 10.76
C ALA A 106 -1.82 21.98 11.43
N ALA A 107 -1.66 20.81 12.04
CA ALA A 107 -0.39 20.47 12.69
C ALA A 107 0.76 20.41 11.69
N PHE A 108 0.49 19.81 10.55
CA PHE A 108 1.48 19.67 9.50
C PHE A 108 1.87 21.03 8.92
N SER A 109 0.89 21.88 8.66
CA SER A 109 1.11 23.21 8.12
C SER A 109 1.90 24.08 9.09
N SER A 110 1.58 24.00 10.38
CA SER A 110 2.29 24.74 11.41
C SER A 110 3.77 24.40 11.41
N ARG A 111 4.09 23.12 11.37
CA ARG A 111 5.48 22.69 11.36
C ARG A 111 6.21 23.19 10.12
N LYS A 112 5.53 23.16 8.99
CA LYS A 112 6.10 23.59 7.75
C LYS A 112 6.40 25.07 7.77
N SER A 113 5.53 25.86 8.37
CA SER A 113 5.73 27.30 8.51
C SER A 113 6.93 27.61 9.36
N ILE A 114 7.11 26.85 10.42
CA ILE A 114 8.24 27.06 11.34
C ILE A 114 9.56 26.75 10.66
N SER A 115 9.59 25.72 9.85
CA SER A 115 10.83 25.29 9.22
C SER A 115 11.23 26.15 8.02
N SER A 116 10.35 26.98 7.53
CA SER A 116 10.69 27.88 6.47
C SER A 116 11.19 29.21 7.03
#